data_4afe07a914aa4701f7981d3e3df21b6e
#
_entry.id   4afe07a914aa4701f7981d3e3df21b6e
#
_cell.length_a   1.000
_cell.length_b   1.000
_cell.length_c   1.000
_cell.angle_alpha   90.00
_cell.angle_beta   90.00
_cell.angle_gamma   90.00
#
_symmetry.space_group_name_H-M   'P 1'
#
loop_
_entity.id
_entity.type
_entity.pdbx_description
1 polymer ?
#
loop_
_entity_poly.entity_id
_entity_poly.type
_entity_poly.pdbx_seq_one_letter_code
_entity_poly.pdbx_strand_id
1 'polypeptide(L)'
;MEKRRKVTFVVSDLGSNNIGPVVRMARYLEPEFDVEIAGPCPWGEPNAMYKKSFEFKVVDMPRMYRFPEFFSEIGKLATAATGDVLVAMKAFAPALPAALRAKRMRGAKVMVYLDEWDGATRASWNRRECLTHLLRDWMHPCNDLWTPFWEKRLKEADILLGTTSFLERKFNAIRYDLGTDTGFFKPQPAAVAESLRANLGLDRARVVAFGGVVRPHKGLETFAEAIASMPAGENWRLLLVGPRNECTVSMVDNPRYGGRVMCTGSIPHPDMPKYLSMADVLVVPLGTGTMASSQMPCKVYEAMAMEKPVLASAVSDVPEVLAGCGWTVEAGNSAAVAAALREISGNPEKARTRARLARECCVATYSAEHAGQRLRDIVRSLL
;
A
#
# COMPACT_ATOMS: atom_id res chain seq x y z
N MET A 1 -24.14 30.11 -4.58
CA MET A 1 -23.23 28.94 -4.74
C MET A 1 -23.93 27.74 -4.13
N GLU A 2 -24.15 26.72 -4.92
CA GLU A 2 -24.73 25.47 -4.42
C GLU A 2 -23.77 24.85 -3.40
N LYS A 3 -24.28 24.39 -2.26
CA LYS A 3 -23.46 23.82 -1.19
C LYS A 3 -22.85 22.52 -1.68
N ARG A 4 -21.50 22.42 -1.75
CA ARG A 4 -20.82 21.18 -2.12
C ARG A 4 -21.28 20.03 -1.22
N ARG A 5 -21.51 18.86 -1.82
CA ARG A 5 -21.76 17.62 -1.07
C ARG A 5 -20.53 17.26 -0.25
N LYS A 6 -20.78 16.74 0.95
CA LYS A 6 -19.71 16.42 1.89
C LYS A 6 -19.39 14.92 1.90
N VAL A 7 -18.09 14.60 1.85
CA VAL A 7 -17.57 13.23 2.02
C VAL A 7 -16.71 13.18 3.27
N THR A 8 -17.03 12.25 4.18
CA THR A 8 -16.21 12.04 5.38
C THR A 8 -15.54 10.67 5.33
N PHE A 9 -14.20 10.66 5.34
CA PHE A 9 -13.43 9.44 5.58
C PHE A 9 -13.46 9.11 7.06
N VAL A 10 -13.88 7.89 7.39
CA VAL A 10 -13.93 7.38 8.76
C VAL A 10 -12.81 6.38 8.94
N VAL A 11 -11.86 6.67 9.81
CA VAL A 11 -10.65 5.86 10.02
C VAL A 11 -10.57 5.30 11.43
N SER A 12 -9.83 4.23 11.58
CA SER A 12 -9.66 3.55 12.88
C SER A 12 -8.53 4.14 13.73
N ASP A 13 -7.56 4.81 13.10
CA ASP A 13 -6.45 5.47 13.78
C ASP A 13 -5.78 6.50 12.85
N LEU A 14 -5.85 7.78 13.23
CA LEU A 14 -5.23 8.89 12.51
C LEU A 14 -3.69 8.93 12.63
N GLY A 15 -3.13 8.26 13.62
CA GLY A 15 -1.68 8.17 13.84
C GLY A 15 -1.02 7.07 13.00
N SER A 16 -1.79 6.14 12.46
CA SER A 16 -1.27 4.98 11.74
C SER A 16 -0.70 5.32 10.35
N ASN A 17 0.16 4.44 9.84
CA ASN A 17 0.66 4.55 8.47
C ASN A 17 -0.42 4.26 7.40
N ASN A 18 -1.56 3.70 7.79
CA ASN A 18 -2.68 3.43 6.91
C ASN A 18 -3.44 4.70 6.48
N ILE A 19 -3.09 5.87 7.07
CA ILE A 19 -3.68 7.15 6.68
C ILE A 19 -3.24 7.62 5.28
N GLY A 20 -2.14 7.11 4.73
CA GLY A 20 -1.64 7.50 3.41
C GLY A 20 -2.64 7.30 2.27
N PRO A 21 -3.22 6.11 2.10
CA PRO A 21 -4.30 5.87 1.13
C PRO A 21 -5.50 6.80 1.34
N VAL A 22 -5.89 7.06 2.60
CA VAL A 22 -6.99 7.97 2.95
C VAL A 22 -6.76 9.38 2.45
N VAL A 23 -5.59 9.96 2.78
CA VAL A 23 -5.23 11.32 2.36
C VAL A 23 -5.16 11.42 0.83
N ARG A 24 -4.68 10.38 0.16
CA ARG A 24 -4.64 10.33 -1.31
C ARG A 24 -6.05 10.35 -1.90
N MET A 25 -6.96 9.48 -1.42
CA MET A 25 -8.36 9.46 -1.86
C MET A 25 -9.09 10.77 -1.53
N ALA A 26 -8.83 11.34 -0.36
CA ALA A 26 -9.38 12.64 0.04
C ALA A 26 -9.01 13.72 -0.98
N ARG A 27 -7.73 13.84 -1.34
CA ARG A 27 -7.26 14.78 -2.38
C ARG A 27 -7.89 14.54 -3.75
N TYR A 28 -8.20 13.30 -4.11
CA TYR A 28 -8.91 12.99 -5.35
C TYR A 28 -10.33 13.54 -5.38
N LEU A 29 -10.95 13.71 -4.22
CA LEU A 29 -12.32 14.21 -4.09
C LEU A 29 -12.42 15.72 -3.84
N GLU A 30 -11.38 16.36 -3.25
CA GLU A 30 -11.37 17.81 -2.95
C GLU A 30 -11.75 18.74 -4.13
N PRO A 31 -11.42 18.43 -5.40
CA PRO A 31 -11.83 19.29 -6.51
C PRO A 31 -13.34 19.49 -6.62
N GLU A 32 -14.14 18.53 -6.15
CA GLU A 32 -15.59 18.49 -6.35
C GLU A 32 -16.40 18.47 -5.07
N PHE A 33 -15.87 17.85 -4.02
CA PHE A 33 -16.57 17.62 -2.75
C PHE A 33 -15.93 18.43 -1.60
N ASP A 34 -16.71 18.66 -0.55
CA ASP A 34 -16.20 19.06 0.76
C ASP A 34 -15.71 17.80 1.47
N VAL A 35 -14.43 17.69 1.77
CA VAL A 35 -13.81 16.45 2.27
C VAL A 35 -13.31 16.61 3.70
N GLU A 36 -13.68 15.67 4.56
CA GLU A 36 -13.27 15.58 5.95
C GLU A 36 -12.66 14.20 6.24
N ILE A 37 -11.64 14.14 7.09
CA ILE A 37 -11.11 12.88 7.62
C ILE A 37 -11.33 12.89 9.12
N ALA A 38 -12.10 11.92 9.63
CA ALA A 38 -12.46 11.81 11.05
C ALA A 38 -12.05 10.45 11.64
N GLY A 39 -11.49 10.46 12.83
CA GLY A 39 -11.11 9.24 13.53
C GLY A 39 -10.50 9.48 14.89
N PRO A 40 -10.27 8.43 15.67
CA PRO A 40 -9.49 8.51 16.90
C PRO A 40 -7.99 8.63 16.62
N CYS A 41 -7.25 9.06 17.65
CA CYS A 41 -5.79 9.04 17.65
C CYS A 41 -5.31 8.46 18.99
N PRO A 42 -5.44 7.14 19.20
CA PRO A 42 -5.28 6.51 20.50
C PRO A 42 -3.83 6.52 21.01
N TRP A 43 -2.85 6.71 20.13
CA TRP A 43 -1.43 6.62 20.46
C TRP A 43 -0.70 7.98 20.37
N GLY A 44 -1.43 9.07 20.51
CA GLY A 44 -0.85 10.41 20.56
C GLY A 44 -1.42 11.38 19.52
N GLU A 45 -0.62 11.79 18.55
CA GLU A 45 -1.02 12.78 17.54
C GLU A 45 -1.23 12.15 16.16
N PRO A 46 -2.02 12.80 15.29
CA PRO A 46 -2.14 12.42 13.89
C PRO A 46 -0.79 12.31 13.19
N ASN A 47 -0.71 11.42 12.20
CA ASN A 47 0.52 11.11 11.49
C ASN A 47 1.25 12.36 10.99
N ALA A 48 2.47 12.56 11.48
CA ALA A 48 3.26 13.78 11.27
C ALA A 48 3.51 14.10 9.78
N MET A 49 3.57 13.09 8.91
CA MET A 49 3.78 13.27 7.47
C MET A 49 2.60 14.03 6.82
N TYR A 50 1.38 13.84 7.30
CA TYR A 50 0.16 14.38 6.71
C TYR A 50 -0.48 15.50 7.53
N LYS A 51 -0.11 15.66 8.81
CA LYS A 51 -0.66 16.68 9.73
C LYS A 51 -0.56 18.11 9.19
N LYS A 52 0.49 18.42 8.39
CA LYS A 52 0.68 19.74 7.79
C LYS A 52 -0.11 19.96 6.49
N SER A 53 -0.55 18.87 5.85
CA SER A 53 -1.16 18.91 4.52
C SER A 53 -2.65 18.59 4.51
N PHE A 54 -3.20 18.20 5.65
CA PHE A 54 -4.63 17.88 5.81
C PHE A 54 -5.08 18.15 7.25
N GLU A 55 -6.24 18.76 7.41
CA GLU A 55 -6.86 18.96 8.73
C GLU A 55 -7.64 17.71 9.13
N PHE A 56 -7.25 17.11 10.25
CA PHE A 56 -7.90 15.90 10.78
C PHE A 56 -8.88 16.25 11.89
N LYS A 57 -10.08 15.70 11.82
CA LYS A 57 -11.06 15.74 12.89
C LYS A 57 -10.79 14.63 13.89
N VAL A 58 -10.04 14.94 14.92
CA VAL A 58 -9.73 13.98 15.98
C VAL A 58 -10.95 13.78 16.88
N VAL A 59 -11.36 12.54 17.08
CA VAL A 59 -12.46 12.15 17.97
C VAL A 59 -11.89 11.43 19.18
N ASP A 60 -12.10 12.01 20.36
CA ASP A 60 -11.65 11.39 21.61
C ASP A 60 -12.47 10.14 21.96
N MET A 61 -11.81 8.98 21.93
CA MET A 61 -12.42 7.66 22.12
C MET A 61 -11.58 6.79 23.08
N PRO A 62 -11.38 7.18 24.34
CA PRO A 62 -10.43 6.54 25.25
C PRO A 62 -10.80 5.10 25.62
N ARG A 63 -12.07 4.71 25.48
CA ARG A 63 -12.57 3.38 25.83
C ARG A 63 -12.99 2.54 24.63
N MET A 64 -12.53 2.88 23.40
CA MET A 64 -12.93 2.18 22.19
C MET A 64 -12.45 0.71 22.11
N TYR A 65 -11.52 0.32 22.94
CA TYR A 65 -10.95 -1.03 22.95
C TYR A 65 -11.63 -1.99 23.93
N ARG A 66 -12.77 -1.61 24.54
CA ARG A 66 -13.42 -2.43 25.56
C ARG A 66 -14.93 -2.45 25.43
N PHE A 67 -15.53 -3.63 25.48
CA PHE A 67 -16.96 -3.78 25.67
C PHE A 67 -17.33 -3.57 27.16
N PRO A 68 -18.51 -2.96 27.47
CA PRO A 68 -19.55 -2.45 26.54
C PRO A 68 -19.32 -1.00 26.09
N GLU A 69 -18.33 -0.29 26.63
CA GLU A 69 -18.08 1.14 26.39
C GLU A 69 -17.84 1.47 24.92
N PHE A 70 -17.32 0.50 24.17
CA PHE A 70 -17.15 0.59 22.73
C PHE A 70 -18.38 1.15 21.99
N PHE A 71 -19.59 0.74 22.39
CA PHE A 71 -20.81 1.21 21.72
C PHE A 71 -21.07 2.71 21.88
N SER A 72 -20.73 3.29 23.03
CA SER A 72 -20.83 4.73 23.25
C SER A 72 -19.76 5.48 22.44
N GLU A 73 -18.53 4.96 22.42
CA GLU A 73 -17.42 5.53 21.67
C GLU A 73 -17.69 5.54 20.15
N ILE A 74 -18.24 4.45 19.61
CA ILE A 74 -18.72 4.40 18.22
C ILE A 74 -19.79 5.45 17.95
N GLY A 75 -20.62 5.78 18.94
CA GLY A 75 -21.61 6.86 18.84
C GLY A 75 -20.97 8.22 18.62
N LYS A 76 -19.88 8.53 19.34
CA LYS A 76 -19.14 9.79 19.18
C LYS A 76 -18.59 9.92 17.75
N LEU A 77 -17.92 8.87 17.24
CA LEU A 77 -17.37 8.88 15.89
C LEU A 77 -18.47 8.95 14.82
N ALA A 78 -19.58 8.22 15.00
CA ALA A 78 -20.72 8.30 14.10
C ALA A 78 -21.36 9.69 14.06
N THR A 79 -21.42 10.41 15.18
CA THR A 79 -21.91 11.79 15.26
C THR A 79 -20.93 12.77 14.61
N ALA A 80 -19.63 12.55 14.81
CA ALA A 80 -18.57 13.37 14.23
C ALA A 80 -18.47 13.27 12.70
N ALA A 81 -18.74 12.08 12.14
CA ALA A 81 -18.67 11.82 10.70
C ALA A 81 -19.92 12.38 9.98
N THR A 82 -19.90 13.63 9.53
CA THR A 82 -21.09 14.40 9.08
C THR A 82 -21.34 14.37 7.56
N GLY A 83 -20.56 13.63 6.77
CA GLY A 83 -20.69 13.57 5.31
C GLY A 83 -22.01 12.97 4.80
N ASP A 84 -22.43 13.39 3.61
CA ASP A 84 -23.50 12.75 2.84
C ASP A 84 -23.08 11.33 2.42
N VAL A 85 -21.78 11.18 2.09
CA VAL A 85 -21.11 9.91 1.85
C VAL A 85 -20.03 9.68 2.91
N LEU A 86 -20.02 8.52 3.51
CA LEU A 86 -19.01 8.09 4.48
C LEU A 86 -18.14 7.01 3.86
N VAL A 87 -16.84 7.23 3.87
CA VAL A 87 -15.85 6.26 3.38
C VAL A 87 -15.19 5.59 4.57
N ALA A 88 -15.63 4.38 4.91
CA ALA A 88 -14.98 3.60 5.94
C ALA A 88 -13.72 2.92 5.40
N MET A 89 -12.60 3.11 6.11
CA MET A 89 -11.34 2.48 5.76
C MET A 89 -11.26 1.12 6.42
N LYS A 90 -11.20 0.07 5.59
CA LYS A 90 -11.14 -1.35 5.96
C LYS A 90 -12.43 -1.91 6.59
N ALA A 91 -12.54 -3.24 6.59
CA ALA A 91 -13.61 -3.99 7.24
C ALA A 91 -13.35 -4.13 8.75
N PHE A 92 -13.10 -3.03 9.45
CA PHE A 92 -12.56 -3.07 10.81
C PHE A 92 -13.18 -2.02 11.73
N ALA A 93 -13.15 -2.29 13.04
CA ALA A 93 -13.58 -1.32 14.05
C ALA A 93 -12.42 -0.37 14.43
N PRO A 94 -12.72 0.89 14.76
CA PRO A 94 -14.04 1.51 14.92
C PRO A 94 -14.65 2.11 13.61
N ALA A 95 -13.92 2.16 12.50
CA ALA A 95 -14.34 2.89 11.29
C ALA A 95 -15.66 2.35 10.70
N LEU A 96 -15.73 1.06 10.37
CA LEU A 96 -16.90 0.46 9.75
C LEU A 96 -18.17 0.57 10.63
N PRO A 97 -18.16 0.15 11.92
CA PRO A 97 -19.36 0.27 12.75
C PRO A 97 -19.81 1.72 12.98
N ALA A 98 -18.88 2.69 13.02
CA ALA A 98 -19.23 4.11 13.14
C ALA A 98 -19.93 4.62 11.88
N ALA A 99 -19.40 4.30 10.67
CA ALA A 99 -20.02 4.66 9.40
C ALA A 99 -21.43 4.04 9.27
N LEU A 100 -21.58 2.74 9.58
CA LEU A 100 -22.88 2.05 9.55
C LEU A 100 -23.88 2.62 10.58
N ARG A 101 -23.41 3.04 11.74
CA ARG A 101 -24.26 3.72 12.73
C ARG A 101 -24.72 5.08 12.23
N ALA A 102 -23.81 5.86 11.63
CA ALA A 102 -24.14 7.14 11.04
C ALA A 102 -25.12 7.00 9.87
N LYS A 103 -24.98 5.97 9.02
CA LYS A 103 -25.96 5.61 7.97
C LYS A 103 -27.36 5.44 8.57
N ARG A 104 -27.49 4.68 9.66
CA ARG A 104 -28.78 4.45 10.33
C ARG A 104 -29.35 5.69 11.00
N MET A 105 -28.49 6.59 11.53
CA MET A 105 -28.93 7.81 12.23
C MET A 105 -29.46 8.89 11.29
N ARG A 106 -28.90 9.03 10.07
CA ARG A 106 -29.21 10.17 9.18
C ARG A 106 -29.28 9.85 7.70
N GLY A 107 -29.28 8.56 7.30
CA GLY A 107 -29.42 8.15 5.91
C GLY A 107 -28.19 8.40 5.04
N ALA A 108 -27.01 8.67 5.63
CA ALA A 108 -25.77 8.83 4.87
C ALA A 108 -25.45 7.56 4.07
N LYS A 109 -24.83 7.70 2.89
CA LYS A 109 -24.34 6.58 2.10
C LYS A 109 -23.00 6.09 2.63
N VAL A 110 -22.78 4.79 2.60
CA VAL A 110 -21.54 4.18 3.10
C VAL A 110 -20.82 3.45 1.99
N MET A 111 -19.60 3.88 1.72
CA MET A 111 -18.61 3.20 0.90
C MET A 111 -17.53 2.61 1.80
N VAL A 112 -17.05 1.41 1.51
CA VAL A 112 -15.92 0.80 2.25
C VAL A 112 -14.78 0.56 1.29
N TYR A 113 -13.58 0.98 1.67
CA TYR A 113 -12.36 0.73 0.90
C TYR A 113 -11.53 -0.38 1.56
N LEU A 114 -11.27 -1.42 0.80
CA LEU A 114 -10.51 -2.61 1.19
C LEU A 114 -9.20 -2.65 0.39
N ASP A 115 -8.09 -2.35 1.04
CA ASP A 115 -6.75 -2.39 0.42
C ASP A 115 -6.08 -3.77 0.55
N GLU A 116 -6.56 -4.59 1.48
CA GLU A 116 -6.15 -5.97 1.72
C GLU A 116 -7.28 -6.73 2.44
N TRP A 117 -7.14 -8.03 2.58
CA TRP A 117 -8.07 -8.80 3.41
C TRP A 117 -7.67 -8.76 4.88
N ASP A 118 -8.34 -7.93 5.66
CA ASP A 118 -8.11 -7.79 7.11
C ASP A 118 -8.24 -9.14 7.86
N GLY A 119 -9.08 -10.04 7.39
CA GLY A 119 -9.27 -11.37 7.97
C GLY A 119 -8.12 -12.35 7.73
N ALA A 120 -7.11 -12.00 6.93
CA ALA A 120 -6.01 -12.91 6.60
C ALA A 120 -5.22 -13.33 7.85
N THR A 121 -4.95 -12.40 8.77
CA THR A 121 -4.28 -12.70 10.05
C THR A 121 -5.08 -13.70 10.86
N ARG A 122 -6.38 -13.45 11.04
CA ARG A 122 -7.28 -14.34 11.78
C ARG A 122 -7.38 -15.73 11.11
N ALA A 123 -7.40 -15.78 9.78
CA ALA A 123 -7.48 -17.00 9.01
C ALA A 123 -6.21 -17.87 9.09
N SER A 124 -5.06 -17.29 9.42
CA SER A 124 -3.79 -18.00 9.60
C SER A 124 -3.65 -18.63 10.98
N TRP A 125 -4.49 -18.27 11.95
CA TRP A 125 -4.39 -18.78 13.33
C TRP A 125 -4.71 -20.27 13.41
N ASN A 126 -3.86 -20.99 14.11
CA ASN A 126 -4.15 -22.36 14.53
C ASN A 126 -5.16 -22.42 15.71
N ARG A 127 -5.58 -23.62 16.09
CA ARG A 127 -6.58 -23.79 17.17
C ARG A 127 -6.13 -23.22 18.52
N ARG A 128 -4.83 -23.31 18.86
CA ARG A 128 -4.29 -22.78 20.13
C ARG A 128 -4.29 -21.26 20.12
N GLU A 129 -3.86 -20.66 19.03
CA GLU A 129 -3.91 -19.19 18.84
C GLU A 129 -5.33 -18.69 18.92
N CYS A 130 -6.29 -19.33 18.24
CA CYS A 130 -7.70 -18.99 18.34
C CYS A 130 -8.21 -18.98 19.77
N LEU A 131 -7.88 -20.02 20.56
CA LEU A 131 -8.29 -20.12 21.96
C LEU A 131 -7.62 -19.05 22.82
N THR A 132 -6.33 -18.79 22.61
CA THR A 132 -5.58 -17.76 23.33
C THR A 132 -6.19 -16.39 23.09
N HIS A 133 -6.46 -16.02 21.83
CA HIS A 133 -7.09 -14.77 21.48
C HIS A 133 -8.53 -14.67 22.01
N LEU A 134 -9.29 -15.78 21.97
CA LEU A 134 -10.64 -15.79 22.54
C LEU A 134 -10.63 -15.51 24.05
N LEU A 135 -9.70 -16.10 24.79
CA LEU A 135 -9.62 -15.90 26.26
C LEU A 135 -9.08 -14.50 26.62
N ARG A 136 -8.13 -13.98 25.83
CA ARG A 136 -7.46 -12.70 26.14
C ARG A 136 -8.18 -11.51 25.57
N ASP A 137 -8.68 -11.60 24.33
CA ASP A 137 -9.03 -10.45 23.50
C ASP A 137 -10.53 -10.33 23.20
N TRP A 138 -11.38 -11.21 23.77
CA TRP A 138 -12.83 -11.22 23.47
C TRP A 138 -13.53 -9.91 23.82
N MET A 139 -13.02 -9.18 24.83
CA MET A 139 -13.56 -7.86 25.19
C MET A 139 -13.00 -6.72 24.34
N HIS A 140 -12.08 -6.98 23.41
CA HIS A 140 -11.41 -5.99 22.58
C HIS A 140 -12.00 -5.95 21.16
N PRO A 141 -13.01 -5.14 20.88
CA PRO A 141 -13.78 -5.17 19.61
C PRO A 141 -12.96 -4.77 18.38
N CYS A 142 -11.81 -4.13 18.57
CA CYS A 142 -10.88 -3.74 17.49
C CYS A 142 -9.76 -4.75 17.30
N ASN A 143 -9.87 -5.98 17.85
CA ASN A 143 -8.89 -7.05 17.64
C ASN A 143 -9.29 -7.93 16.44
N ASP A 144 -8.30 -8.61 15.84
CA ASP A 144 -8.48 -9.52 14.71
C ASP A 144 -9.48 -10.65 14.99
N LEU A 145 -9.68 -11.03 16.25
CA LEU A 145 -10.72 -11.97 16.67
C LEU A 145 -12.12 -11.60 16.14
N TRP A 146 -12.42 -10.29 16.07
CA TRP A 146 -13.71 -9.77 15.68
C TRP A 146 -13.84 -9.51 14.16
N THR A 147 -12.76 -9.67 13.39
CA THR A 147 -12.76 -9.42 11.94
C THR A 147 -13.89 -10.16 11.21
N PRO A 148 -14.15 -11.48 11.46
CA PRO A 148 -15.25 -12.17 10.76
C PRO A 148 -16.64 -11.59 11.08
N PHE A 149 -16.80 -11.01 12.25
CA PHE A 149 -18.04 -10.33 12.63
C PHE A 149 -18.20 -9.02 11.85
N TRP A 150 -17.13 -8.22 11.77
CA TRP A 150 -17.16 -6.97 11.01
C TRP A 150 -17.30 -7.20 9.52
N GLU A 151 -16.63 -8.21 8.95
CA GLU A 151 -16.76 -8.59 7.54
C GLU A 151 -18.20 -8.92 7.16
N LYS A 152 -18.94 -9.62 8.02
CA LYS A 152 -20.37 -9.90 7.77
C LYS A 152 -21.22 -8.63 7.67
N ARG A 153 -20.74 -7.53 8.23
CA ARG A 153 -21.43 -6.23 8.21
C ARG A 153 -21.15 -5.44 6.93
N LEU A 154 -20.17 -5.85 6.12
CA LEU A 154 -19.88 -5.22 4.81
C LEU A 154 -21.10 -5.17 3.89
N LYS A 155 -21.99 -6.16 3.98
CA LYS A 155 -23.25 -6.19 3.23
C LYS A 155 -24.22 -5.03 3.54
N GLU A 156 -24.00 -4.28 4.62
CA GLU A 156 -24.79 -3.10 5.00
C GLU A 156 -24.28 -1.82 4.33
N ALA A 157 -23.08 -1.84 3.75
CA ALA A 157 -22.55 -0.74 2.97
C ALA A 157 -23.27 -0.63 1.60
N ASP A 158 -23.25 0.56 1.02
CA ASP A 158 -23.84 0.78 -0.31
C ASP A 158 -22.88 0.38 -1.43
N ILE A 159 -21.59 0.61 -1.24
CA ILE A 159 -20.50 0.21 -2.18
C ILE A 159 -19.30 -0.33 -1.40
N LEU A 160 -18.69 -1.38 -1.96
CA LEU A 160 -17.39 -1.88 -1.53
C LEU A 160 -16.39 -1.66 -2.66
N LEU A 161 -15.24 -1.07 -2.33
CA LEU A 161 -14.09 -0.93 -3.22
C LEU A 161 -13.00 -1.90 -2.78
N GLY A 162 -12.43 -2.63 -3.71
CA GLY A 162 -11.35 -3.59 -3.45
C GLY A 162 -10.19 -3.41 -4.40
N THR A 163 -8.96 -3.51 -3.91
CA THR A 163 -7.75 -3.31 -4.72
C THR A 163 -7.35 -4.53 -5.55
N THR A 164 -7.96 -5.70 -5.32
CA THR A 164 -7.56 -6.95 -5.96
C THR A 164 -8.74 -7.78 -6.43
N SER A 165 -8.51 -8.64 -7.42
CA SER A 165 -9.48 -9.65 -7.88
C SER A 165 -9.87 -10.62 -6.76
N PHE A 166 -8.99 -10.82 -5.75
CA PHE A 166 -9.31 -11.59 -4.56
C PHE A 166 -10.43 -10.91 -3.75
N LEU A 167 -10.33 -9.61 -3.49
CA LEU A 167 -11.33 -8.84 -2.74
C LEU A 167 -12.63 -8.70 -3.52
N GLU A 168 -12.55 -8.52 -4.85
CA GLU A 168 -13.70 -8.53 -5.74
C GLU A 168 -14.49 -9.83 -5.60
N ARG A 169 -13.85 -11.00 -5.78
CA ARG A 169 -14.51 -12.30 -5.66
C ARG A 169 -15.02 -12.59 -4.24
N LYS A 170 -14.26 -12.20 -3.21
CA LYS A 170 -14.62 -12.52 -1.82
C LYS A 170 -15.77 -11.69 -1.28
N PHE A 171 -15.83 -10.42 -1.63
CA PHE A 171 -16.76 -9.44 -1.03
C PHE A 171 -17.70 -8.81 -2.06
N ASN A 172 -17.67 -9.21 -3.33
CA ASN A 172 -18.35 -8.55 -4.44
C ASN A 172 -18.03 -7.05 -4.51
N ALA A 173 -16.75 -6.71 -4.29
CA ALA A 173 -16.27 -5.35 -4.32
C ALA A 173 -16.05 -4.86 -5.75
N ILE A 174 -16.25 -3.57 -6.00
CA ILE A 174 -15.85 -2.94 -7.26
C ILE A 174 -14.32 -2.81 -7.23
N ARG A 175 -13.66 -3.28 -8.30
CA ARG A 175 -12.20 -3.10 -8.43
C ARG A 175 -11.85 -1.62 -8.47
N TYR A 176 -10.98 -1.19 -7.58
CA TYR A 176 -10.50 0.18 -7.51
C TYR A 176 -9.02 0.23 -7.16
N ASP A 177 -8.23 0.65 -8.12
CA ASP A 177 -6.79 0.85 -7.95
C ASP A 177 -6.52 2.30 -7.53
N LEU A 178 -5.77 2.48 -6.44
CA LEU A 178 -5.46 3.80 -5.90
C LEU A 178 -4.54 4.61 -6.82
N GLY A 179 -3.84 3.93 -7.73
CA GLY A 179 -2.92 4.53 -8.69
C GLY A 179 -1.68 5.16 -8.04
N THR A 180 -0.96 5.94 -8.84
CA THR A 180 0.21 6.70 -8.40
C THR A 180 0.28 8.05 -9.10
N ASP A 181 0.96 9.02 -8.46
CA ASP A 181 1.25 10.31 -9.07
C ASP A 181 2.37 10.15 -10.12
N THR A 182 1.98 10.05 -11.40
CA THR A 182 2.89 9.90 -12.54
C THR A 182 3.62 11.19 -12.92
N GLY A 183 3.22 12.32 -12.37
CA GLY A 183 3.94 13.59 -12.45
C GLY A 183 5.08 13.66 -11.44
N PHE A 184 4.90 13.02 -10.28
CA PHE A 184 5.92 12.89 -9.23
C PHE A 184 6.86 11.70 -9.52
N PHE A 185 6.33 10.48 -9.67
CA PHE A 185 7.11 9.32 -10.12
C PHE A 185 7.24 9.37 -11.65
N LYS A 186 8.39 9.81 -12.12
CA LYS A 186 8.70 9.93 -13.54
C LYS A 186 10.21 9.75 -13.78
N PRO A 187 10.62 9.44 -15.02
CA PRO A 187 12.03 9.41 -15.39
C PRO A 187 12.75 10.69 -14.95
N GLN A 188 13.95 10.52 -14.42
CA GLN A 188 14.82 11.62 -14.00
C GLN A 188 15.93 11.82 -15.03
N PRO A 189 16.52 13.03 -15.13
CA PRO A 189 17.71 13.26 -15.95
C PRO A 189 18.84 12.28 -15.60
N ALA A 190 19.53 11.73 -16.60
CA ALA A 190 20.60 10.74 -16.41
C ALA A 190 21.68 11.23 -15.43
N ALA A 191 22.08 12.50 -15.54
CA ALA A 191 23.08 13.11 -14.65
C ALA A 191 22.71 13.02 -13.14
N VAL A 192 21.42 13.00 -12.80
CA VAL A 192 20.98 12.83 -11.40
C VAL A 192 21.30 11.43 -10.90
N ALA A 193 20.98 10.41 -11.69
CA ALA A 193 21.26 9.02 -11.36
C ALA A 193 22.77 8.76 -11.29
N GLU A 194 23.53 9.29 -12.24
CA GLU A 194 25.00 9.17 -12.32
C GLU A 194 25.66 9.79 -11.08
N SER A 195 25.29 11.01 -10.72
CA SER A 195 25.82 11.69 -9.54
C SER A 195 25.53 10.92 -8.24
N LEU A 196 24.31 10.40 -8.09
CA LEU A 196 23.93 9.61 -6.90
C LEU A 196 24.64 8.27 -6.85
N ARG A 197 24.84 7.61 -8.02
CA ARG A 197 25.64 6.37 -8.11
C ARG A 197 27.09 6.61 -7.71
N ALA A 198 27.72 7.69 -8.18
CA ALA A 198 29.08 8.07 -7.83
C ALA A 198 29.22 8.25 -6.31
N ASN A 199 28.29 9.00 -5.70
CA ASN A 199 28.28 9.24 -4.25
C ASN A 199 28.13 7.96 -3.41
N LEU A 200 27.53 6.93 -3.96
CA LEU A 200 27.30 5.64 -3.28
C LEU A 200 28.29 4.54 -3.72
N GLY A 201 29.26 4.85 -4.60
CA GLY A 201 30.20 3.86 -5.15
C GLY A 201 29.54 2.80 -6.02
N LEU A 202 28.48 3.18 -6.74
CA LEU A 202 27.68 2.29 -7.60
C LEU A 202 27.91 2.50 -9.10
N ASP A 203 28.92 3.28 -9.51
CA ASP A 203 29.16 3.67 -10.92
C ASP A 203 29.25 2.49 -11.88
N ARG A 204 29.88 1.41 -11.42
CA ARG A 204 30.12 0.20 -12.23
C ARG A 204 29.18 -0.94 -11.87
N ALA A 205 28.25 -0.73 -10.94
CA ALA A 205 27.33 -1.75 -10.48
C ALA A 205 26.08 -1.84 -11.36
N ARG A 206 25.53 -3.05 -11.48
CA ARG A 206 24.14 -3.26 -11.90
C ARG A 206 23.24 -3.14 -10.67
N VAL A 207 22.41 -2.12 -10.65
CA VAL A 207 21.62 -1.75 -9.46
C VAL A 207 20.21 -2.27 -9.57
N VAL A 208 19.86 -3.16 -8.66
CA VAL A 208 18.46 -3.58 -8.38
C VAL A 208 17.99 -2.75 -7.21
N ALA A 209 16.90 -1.97 -7.34
CA ALA A 209 16.47 -1.11 -6.25
C ALA A 209 15.04 -1.43 -5.79
N PHE A 210 14.86 -1.36 -4.46
CA PHE A 210 13.57 -1.39 -3.78
C PHE A 210 13.37 -0.09 -3.01
N GLY A 211 12.23 0.59 -3.21
CA GLY A 211 11.88 1.79 -2.46
C GLY A 211 10.84 1.53 -1.36
N GLY A 212 11.18 1.81 -0.11
CA GLY A 212 10.27 1.77 1.02
C GLY A 212 10.78 1.03 2.25
N VAL A 213 9.87 0.78 3.20
CA VAL A 213 10.18 0.09 4.46
C VAL A 213 10.32 -1.41 4.21
N VAL A 214 11.49 -1.96 4.58
CA VAL A 214 11.73 -3.41 4.56
C VAL A 214 10.96 -4.07 5.71
N ARG A 215 10.23 -5.15 5.39
CA ARG A 215 9.49 -5.96 6.37
C ARG A 215 9.63 -7.45 6.01
N PRO A 216 9.58 -8.38 6.98
CA PRO A 216 9.82 -9.81 6.74
C PRO A 216 8.92 -10.41 5.63
N HIS A 217 7.63 -10.04 5.63
CA HIS A 217 6.66 -10.56 4.66
C HIS A 217 6.81 -10.01 3.23
N LYS A 218 7.77 -9.11 2.98
CA LYS A 218 7.99 -8.55 1.64
C LYS A 218 8.81 -9.44 0.71
N GLY A 219 9.49 -10.47 1.24
CA GLY A 219 10.25 -11.43 0.41
C GLY A 219 11.50 -10.83 -0.26
N LEU A 220 12.07 -9.77 0.31
CA LEU A 220 13.31 -9.13 -0.19
C LEU A 220 14.52 -10.05 -0.08
N GLU A 221 14.52 -10.97 0.88
CA GLU A 221 15.56 -11.97 1.09
C GLU A 221 15.79 -12.81 -0.17
N THR A 222 14.73 -13.18 -0.88
CA THR A 222 14.81 -13.91 -2.15
C THR A 222 15.63 -13.17 -3.22
N PHE A 223 15.49 -11.85 -3.28
CA PHE A 223 16.24 -11.01 -4.22
C PHE A 223 17.70 -10.85 -3.78
N ALA A 224 17.94 -10.72 -2.48
CA ALA A 224 19.31 -10.69 -1.93
C ALA A 224 20.05 -12.01 -2.16
N GLU A 225 19.40 -13.16 -1.95
CA GLU A 225 19.92 -14.49 -2.23
C GLU A 225 20.24 -14.66 -3.73
N ALA A 226 19.34 -14.24 -4.61
CA ALA A 226 19.55 -14.27 -6.04
C ALA A 226 20.82 -13.51 -6.43
N ILE A 227 20.96 -12.27 -5.95
CA ILE A 227 22.12 -11.43 -6.23
C ILE A 227 23.40 -12.01 -5.63
N ALA A 228 23.34 -12.58 -4.42
CA ALA A 228 24.47 -13.23 -3.77
C ALA A 228 24.97 -14.47 -4.53
N SER A 229 24.04 -15.21 -5.17
CA SER A 229 24.37 -16.40 -5.95
C SER A 229 25.04 -16.10 -7.31
N MET A 230 24.96 -14.86 -7.78
CA MET A 230 25.54 -14.46 -9.08
C MET A 230 27.06 -14.33 -9.00
N PRO A 231 27.80 -14.62 -10.10
CA PRO A 231 29.23 -14.40 -10.17
C PRO A 231 29.62 -12.97 -9.81
N ALA A 232 30.75 -12.81 -9.11
CA ALA A 232 31.22 -11.50 -8.67
C ALA A 232 31.44 -10.53 -9.84
N GLY A 233 31.87 -11.05 -11.00
CA GLY A 233 32.10 -10.26 -12.21
C GLY A 233 30.83 -9.65 -12.82
N GLU A 234 29.65 -10.15 -12.50
CA GLU A 234 28.38 -9.54 -12.94
C GLU A 234 28.04 -8.25 -12.16
N ASN A 235 28.70 -8.01 -11.05
CA ASN A 235 28.64 -6.81 -10.20
C ASN A 235 27.24 -6.29 -9.87
N TRP A 236 26.32 -7.19 -9.53
CA TRP A 236 24.97 -6.83 -9.06
C TRP A 236 24.97 -6.31 -7.62
N ARG A 237 24.15 -5.31 -7.35
CA ARG A 237 23.89 -4.73 -6.02
C ARG A 237 22.39 -4.58 -5.79
N LEU A 238 21.93 -4.92 -4.59
CA LEU A 238 20.58 -4.62 -4.13
C LEU A 238 20.63 -3.33 -3.31
N LEU A 239 19.95 -2.31 -3.76
CA LEU A 239 19.83 -1.02 -3.10
C LEU A 239 18.46 -0.89 -2.43
N LEU A 240 18.46 -0.81 -1.10
CA LEU A 240 17.28 -0.56 -0.29
C LEU A 240 17.15 0.94 -0.03
N VAL A 241 16.18 1.58 -0.70
CA VAL A 241 15.92 3.02 -0.57
C VAL A 241 14.85 3.23 0.49
N GLY A 242 15.24 3.50 1.73
CA GLY A 242 14.30 3.63 2.84
C GLY A 242 14.95 3.54 4.23
N PRO A 243 14.14 3.58 5.30
CA PRO A 243 14.65 3.62 6.65
C PRO A 243 15.45 2.36 7.02
N ARG A 244 16.47 2.57 7.83
CA ARG A 244 17.30 1.49 8.38
C ARG A 244 16.60 0.95 9.65
N ASN A 245 15.86 -0.14 9.50
CA ASN A 245 15.22 -0.87 10.59
C ASN A 245 15.93 -2.22 10.82
N GLU A 246 15.50 -3.01 11.80
CA GLU A 246 16.08 -4.32 12.12
C GLU A 246 16.17 -5.25 10.90
N CYS A 247 15.10 -5.33 10.08
CA CYS A 247 15.11 -6.15 8.86
C CYS A 247 16.15 -5.66 7.86
N THR A 248 16.27 -4.34 7.68
CA THR A 248 17.28 -3.75 6.78
C THR A 248 18.69 -4.03 7.27
N VAL A 249 18.93 -3.85 8.57
CA VAL A 249 20.24 -4.13 9.21
C VAL A 249 20.59 -5.59 9.04
N SER A 250 19.66 -6.49 9.37
CA SER A 250 19.82 -7.94 9.21
C SER A 250 20.19 -8.35 7.78
N MET A 251 19.67 -7.65 6.76
CA MET A 251 20.01 -7.92 5.36
C MET A 251 21.37 -7.33 4.96
N VAL A 252 21.65 -6.09 5.32
CA VAL A 252 22.91 -5.40 4.95
C VAL A 252 24.11 -6.06 5.60
N ASP A 253 23.99 -6.43 6.86
CA ASP A 253 25.07 -7.00 7.66
C ASP A 253 25.17 -8.54 7.51
N ASN A 254 24.32 -9.16 6.70
CA ASN A 254 24.33 -10.62 6.49
C ASN A 254 25.55 -11.03 5.64
N PRO A 255 26.49 -11.81 6.18
CA PRO A 255 27.70 -12.22 5.47
C PRO A 255 27.42 -13.08 4.23
N ARG A 256 26.24 -13.75 4.17
CA ARG A 256 25.82 -14.54 3.00
C ARG A 256 25.66 -13.67 1.74
N TYR A 257 25.37 -12.39 1.88
CA TYR A 257 25.17 -11.50 0.74
C TYR A 257 26.47 -10.81 0.30
N GLY A 258 27.59 -11.07 0.98
CA GLY A 258 28.94 -10.61 0.56
C GLY A 258 29.04 -9.09 0.31
N GLY A 259 28.35 -8.28 1.11
CA GLY A 259 28.33 -6.82 0.95
C GLY A 259 27.57 -6.32 -0.29
N ARG A 260 26.75 -7.16 -0.93
CA ARG A 260 25.99 -6.79 -2.14
C ARG A 260 24.64 -6.14 -1.85
N VAL A 261 24.23 -6.08 -0.59
CA VAL A 261 23.01 -5.37 -0.13
C VAL A 261 23.44 -4.05 0.50
N MET A 262 22.84 -2.97 0.05
CA MET A 262 23.11 -1.63 0.53
C MET A 262 21.81 -0.94 0.94
N CYS A 263 21.89 0.01 1.88
CA CYS A 263 20.74 0.79 2.32
C CYS A 263 21.11 2.28 2.36
N THR A 264 20.25 3.13 1.79
CA THR A 264 20.44 4.58 1.81
C THR A 264 20.15 5.20 3.17
N GLY A 265 19.39 4.52 4.04
CA GLY A 265 18.74 5.16 5.17
C GLY A 265 17.48 5.92 4.73
N SER A 266 16.84 6.60 5.70
CA SER A 266 15.70 7.45 5.43
C SER A 266 16.06 8.61 4.51
N ILE A 267 15.31 8.79 3.46
CA ILE A 267 15.44 9.93 2.55
C ILE A 267 14.14 10.75 2.57
N PRO A 268 14.18 12.06 2.29
CA PRO A 268 12.99 12.86 2.12
C PRO A 268 12.13 12.28 0.99
N HIS A 269 10.81 12.21 1.20
CA HIS A 269 9.89 11.67 0.19
C HIS A 269 10.02 12.35 -1.20
N PRO A 270 10.21 13.68 -1.30
CA PRO A 270 10.43 14.35 -2.59
C PRO A 270 11.65 13.86 -3.38
N ASP A 271 12.62 13.25 -2.72
CA ASP A 271 13.82 12.73 -3.38
C ASP A 271 13.67 11.27 -3.84
N MET A 272 12.59 10.57 -3.44
CA MET A 272 12.38 9.16 -3.79
C MET A 272 12.55 8.87 -5.30
N PRO A 273 11.96 9.66 -6.24
CA PRO A 273 12.16 9.39 -7.66
C PRO A 273 13.63 9.51 -8.12
N LYS A 274 14.40 10.42 -7.52
CA LYS A 274 15.84 10.57 -7.82
C LYS A 274 16.61 9.30 -7.43
N TYR A 275 16.35 8.77 -6.24
CA TYR A 275 17.01 7.55 -5.76
C TYR A 275 16.57 6.31 -6.55
N LEU A 276 15.29 6.20 -6.90
CA LEU A 276 14.79 5.12 -7.75
C LEU A 276 15.37 5.18 -9.18
N SER A 277 15.73 6.37 -9.66
CA SER A 277 16.33 6.53 -10.99
C SER A 277 17.70 5.86 -11.12
N MET A 278 18.42 5.61 -10.02
CA MET A 278 19.69 4.87 -10.01
C MET A 278 19.53 3.41 -10.43
N ALA A 279 18.32 2.85 -10.36
CA ALA A 279 18.10 1.44 -10.65
C ALA A 279 18.26 1.12 -12.15
N ASP A 280 18.87 -0.02 -12.44
CA ASP A 280 18.77 -0.71 -13.74
C ASP A 280 17.48 -1.55 -13.75
N VAL A 281 17.08 -2.09 -12.59
CA VAL A 281 15.81 -2.82 -12.39
C VAL A 281 15.17 -2.39 -11.09
N LEU A 282 13.91 -1.99 -11.14
CA LEU A 282 13.10 -1.77 -9.93
C LEU A 282 12.41 -3.08 -9.54
N VAL A 283 12.46 -3.42 -8.26
CA VAL A 283 11.85 -4.66 -7.78
C VAL A 283 10.66 -4.42 -6.86
N VAL A 284 9.64 -5.26 -7.04
CA VAL A 284 8.46 -5.29 -6.20
C VAL A 284 8.31 -6.70 -5.61
N PRO A 285 9.08 -7.00 -4.58
CA PRO A 285 9.02 -8.29 -3.92
C PRO A 285 7.74 -8.41 -3.08
N LEU A 286 7.13 -9.58 -3.13
CA LEU A 286 6.02 -10.00 -2.28
C LEU A 286 6.30 -11.39 -1.78
N GLY A 287 6.01 -11.62 -0.50
CA GLY A 287 6.05 -12.95 0.09
C GLY A 287 4.88 -13.82 -0.37
N THR A 288 4.84 -15.04 0.14
CA THR A 288 3.73 -15.98 -0.06
C THR A 288 2.68 -15.82 1.03
N GLY A 289 1.48 -16.31 0.78
CA GLY A 289 0.39 -16.40 1.76
C GLY A 289 -0.81 -15.49 1.44
N THR A 290 -1.87 -15.69 2.20
CA THR A 290 -3.19 -15.09 1.92
C THR A 290 -3.16 -13.56 2.01
N MET A 291 -2.40 -13.00 2.95
CA MET A 291 -2.24 -11.55 3.06
C MET A 291 -1.60 -10.96 1.80
N ALA A 292 -0.51 -11.55 1.33
CA ALA A 292 0.16 -11.11 0.11
C ALA A 292 -0.76 -11.25 -1.13
N SER A 293 -1.52 -12.34 -1.23
CA SER A 293 -2.45 -12.59 -2.34
C SER A 293 -3.65 -11.65 -2.36
N SER A 294 -3.98 -11.03 -1.24
CA SER A 294 -5.11 -10.08 -1.13
C SER A 294 -4.70 -8.61 -1.26
N GLN A 295 -3.41 -8.31 -1.41
CA GLN A 295 -2.87 -6.95 -1.43
C GLN A 295 -2.32 -6.59 -2.81
N MET A 296 -2.63 -5.39 -3.31
CA MET A 296 -1.97 -4.80 -4.47
C MET A 296 -1.00 -3.70 -4.02
N PRO A 297 0.32 -3.90 -4.13
CA PRO A 297 1.26 -2.90 -3.67
C PRO A 297 1.33 -1.72 -4.63
N CYS A 298 1.06 -0.50 -4.17
CA CYS A 298 1.21 0.73 -4.97
C CYS A 298 2.60 0.89 -5.60
N LYS A 299 3.62 0.22 -5.04
CA LYS A 299 5.00 0.22 -5.58
C LYS A 299 5.13 -0.35 -6.97
N VAL A 300 4.21 -1.20 -7.42
CA VAL A 300 4.15 -1.66 -8.81
C VAL A 300 3.91 -0.46 -9.72
N TYR A 301 2.92 0.37 -9.40
CA TYR A 301 2.58 1.56 -10.17
C TYR A 301 3.68 2.63 -10.10
N GLU A 302 4.28 2.83 -8.92
CA GLU A 302 5.44 3.72 -8.75
C GLU A 302 6.61 3.28 -9.64
N ALA A 303 6.92 1.98 -9.67
CA ALA A 303 8.00 1.42 -10.50
C ALA A 303 7.70 1.54 -12.00
N MET A 304 6.47 1.24 -12.43
CA MET A 304 6.02 1.42 -13.82
C MET A 304 6.16 2.89 -14.25
N ALA A 305 5.74 3.82 -13.40
CA ALA A 305 5.80 5.26 -13.66
C ALA A 305 7.22 5.80 -13.83
N MET A 306 8.23 5.15 -13.23
CA MET A 306 9.65 5.53 -13.37
C MET A 306 10.26 5.15 -14.70
N GLU A 307 9.57 4.43 -15.58
CA GLU A 307 10.09 3.94 -16.88
C GLU A 307 11.40 3.13 -16.73
N LYS A 308 11.43 2.29 -15.69
CA LYS A 308 12.52 1.34 -15.46
C LYS A 308 11.99 -0.09 -15.66
N PRO A 309 12.85 -1.04 -16.05
CA PRO A 309 12.49 -2.45 -16.02
C PRO A 309 11.96 -2.83 -14.64
N VAL A 310 10.77 -3.44 -14.58
CA VAL A 310 10.13 -3.87 -13.34
C VAL A 310 10.18 -5.38 -13.23
N LEU A 311 10.73 -5.88 -12.12
CA LEU A 311 10.73 -7.30 -11.77
C LEU A 311 9.99 -7.49 -10.44
N ALA A 312 8.93 -8.28 -10.46
CA ALA A 312 8.07 -8.48 -9.29
C ALA A 312 7.82 -9.96 -8.98
N SER A 313 7.40 -10.25 -7.75
CA SER A 313 6.87 -11.56 -7.40
C SER A 313 5.50 -11.77 -8.04
N ALA A 314 5.27 -12.96 -8.60
CA ALA A 314 3.99 -13.35 -9.21
C ALA A 314 2.93 -13.66 -8.15
N VAL A 315 2.51 -12.63 -7.42
CA VAL A 315 1.54 -12.73 -6.32
C VAL A 315 0.43 -11.71 -6.55
N SER A 316 -0.79 -12.02 -6.11
CA SER A 316 -1.97 -11.18 -6.32
C SER A 316 -2.20 -10.91 -7.81
N ASP A 317 -2.60 -9.70 -8.17
CA ASP A 317 -2.85 -9.29 -9.56
C ASP A 317 -1.61 -8.67 -10.23
N VAL A 318 -0.44 -8.76 -9.60
CA VAL A 318 0.83 -8.23 -10.17
C VAL A 318 1.15 -8.82 -11.55
N PRO A 319 0.97 -10.13 -11.81
CA PRO A 319 1.18 -10.69 -13.14
C PRO A 319 0.26 -10.08 -14.22
N GLU A 320 -0.98 -9.77 -13.88
CA GLU A 320 -1.95 -9.14 -14.78
C GLU A 320 -1.54 -7.71 -15.11
N VAL A 321 -1.18 -6.91 -14.08
CA VAL A 321 -0.76 -5.52 -14.24
C VAL A 321 0.54 -5.38 -15.04
N LEU A 322 1.48 -6.31 -14.87
CA LEU A 322 2.76 -6.31 -15.58
C LEU A 322 2.76 -7.12 -16.88
N ALA A 323 1.61 -7.65 -17.31
CA ALA A 323 1.51 -8.44 -18.53
C ALA A 323 2.05 -7.65 -19.75
N GLY A 324 3.07 -8.19 -20.40
CA GLY A 324 3.71 -7.57 -21.57
C GLY A 324 4.64 -6.38 -21.30
N CYS A 325 4.62 -5.80 -20.09
CA CYS A 325 5.38 -4.59 -19.75
C CYS A 325 6.34 -4.73 -18.57
N GLY A 326 6.41 -5.90 -17.92
CA GLY A 326 7.34 -6.19 -16.84
C GLY A 326 7.78 -7.65 -16.82
N TRP A 327 8.43 -8.06 -15.75
CA TRP A 327 8.79 -9.44 -15.46
C TRP A 327 8.20 -9.86 -14.13
N THR A 328 7.68 -11.07 -14.07
CA THR A 328 7.19 -11.68 -12.84
C THR A 328 7.85 -13.03 -12.63
N VAL A 329 8.18 -13.35 -11.38
CA VAL A 329 8.79 -14.59 -10.97
C VAL A 329 8.04 -15.19 -9.78
N GLU A 330 8.09 -16.49 -9.62
CA GLU A 330 7.51 -17.15 -8.47
C GLU A 330 8.09 -16.60 -7.16
N ALA A 331 7.22 -16.33 -6.19
CA ALA A 331 7.64 -15.81 -4.89
C ALA A 331 8.49 -16.84 -4.14
N GLY A 332 9.60 -16.40 -3.56
CA GLY A 332 10.55 -17.27 -2.86
C GLY A 332 11.54 -18.03 -3.78
N ASN A 333 11.47 -17.85 -5.10
CA ASN A 333 12.36 -18.52 -6.05
C ASN A 333 13.53 -17.61 -6.46
N SER A 334 14.63 -17.67 -5.71
CA SER A 334 15.83 -16.86 -5.96
C SER A 334 16.52 -17.21 -7.29
N ALA A 335 16.45 -18.46 -7.75
CA ALA A 335 16.99 -18.88 -9.04
C ALA A 335 16.22 -18.23 -10.20
N ALA A 336 14.89 -18.15 -10.12
CA ALA A 336 14.05 -17.46 -11.10
C ALA A 336 14.34 -15.94 -11.12
N VAL A 337 14.55 -15.32 -9.96
CA VAL A 337 14.99 -13.91 -9.86
C VAL A 337 16.32 -13.71 -10.57
N ALA A 338 17.31 -14.57 -10.31
CA ALA A 338 18.63 -14.49 -10.95
C ALA A 338 18.54 -14.63 -12.48
N ALA A 339 17.73 -15.59 -12.96
CA ALA A 339 17.50 -15.78 -14.39
C ALA A 339 16.85 -14.56 -15.05
N ALA A 340 15.82 -13.99 -14.41
CA ALA A 340 15.13 -12.79 -14.90
C ALA A 340 16.08 -11.57 -14.96
N LEU A 341 16.90 -11.35 -13.95
CA LEU A 341 17.90 -10.26 -13.94
C LEU A 341 18.91 -10.42 -15.09
N ARG A 342 19.36 -11.65 -15.39
CA ARG A 342 20.22 -11.92 -16.54
C ARG A 342 19.50 -11.70 -17.88
N GLU A 343 18.25 -12.12 -18.00
CA GLU A 343 17.43 -11.84 -19.19
C GLU A 343 17.30 -10.34 -19.43
N ILE A 344 16.95 -9.56 -18.39
CA ILE A 344 16.80 -8.11 -18.49
C ILE A 344 18.11 -7.45 -18.93
N SER A 345 19.22 -7.82 -18.29
CA SER A 345 20.53 -7.23 -18.61
C SER A 345 21.11 -7.70 -19.93
N GLY A 346 20.77 -8.90 -20.37
CA GLY A 346 21.24 -9.48 -21.64
C GLY A 346 20.46 -8.97 -22.86
N ASN A 347 19.29 -8.35 -22.65
CA ASN A 347 18.48 -7.80 -23.73
C ASN A 347 18.00 -6.37 -23.44
N PRO A 348 18.89 -5.37 -23.51
CA PRO A 348 18.58 -3.99 -23.15
C PRO A 348 17.50 -3.34 -24.02
N GLU A 349 17.35 -3.75 -25.29
CA GLU A 349 16.28 -3.25 -26.16
C GLU A 349 14.90 -3.70 -25.66
N LYS A 350 14.76 -5.00 -25.36
CA LYS A 350 13.52 -5.55 -24.77
C LYS A 350 13.23 -4.89 -23.42
N ALA A 351 14.26 -4.67 -22.60
CA ALA A 351 14.13 -4.03 -21.29
C ALA A 351 13.61 -2.60 -21.42
N ARG A 352 14.17 -1.79 -22.32
CA ARG A 352 13.71 -0.42 -22.60
C ARG A 352 12.28 -0.40 -23.14
N THR A 353 11.97 -1.27 -24.09
CA THR A 353 10.62 -1.35 -24.67
C THR A 353 9.57 -1.66 -23.61
N ARG A 354 9.80 -2.68 -22.75
CA ARG A 354 8.88 -3.01 -21.68
C ARG A 354 8.76 -1.90 -20.64
N ALA A 355 9.84 -1.24 -20.27
CA ALA A 355 9.84 -0.12 -19.33
C ALA A 355 8.99 1.05 -19.84
N ARG A 356 9.10 1.39 -21.14
CA ARG A 356 8.26 2.41 -21.78
C ARG A 356 6.78 2.00 -21.78
N LEU A 357 6.49 0.77 -22.20
CA LEU A 357 5.11 0.24 -22.17
C LEU A 357 4.51 0.25 -20.74
N ALA A 358 5.33 -0.08 -19.72
CA ALA A 358 4.91 -0.02 -18.32
C ALA A 358 4.50 1.41 -17.92
N ARG A 359 5.29 2.41 -18.30
CA ARG A 359 4.96 3.82 -18.03
C ARG A 359 3.72 4.25 -18.79
N GLU A 360 3.61 3.94 -20.07
CA GLU A 360 2.43 4.27 -20.90
C GLU A 360 1.15 3.68 -20.27
N CYS A 361 1.18 2.39 -19.89
CA CYS A 361 0.08 1.73 -19.20
C CYS A 361 -0.23 2.40 -17.86
N CYS A 362 0.80 2.72 -17.06
CA CYS A 362 0.62 3.38 -15.77
C CYS A 362 -0.03 4.76 -15.90
N VAL A 363 0.41 5.57 -16.86
CA VAL A 363 -0.17 6.90 -17.12
C VAL A 363 -1.62 6.79 -17.57
N ALA A 364 -1.92 5.86 -18.47
CA ALA A 364 -3.26 5.70 -19.03
C ALA A 364 -4.27 5.09 -18.05
N THR A 365 -3.83 4.16 -17.17
CA THR A 365 -4.77 3.33 -16.38
C THR A 365 -4.61 3.52 -14.86
N TYR A 366 -3.37 3.70 -14.39
CA TYR A 366 -3.04 3.70 -12.96
C TYR A 366 -2.51 5.06 -12.47
N SER A 367 -2.74 6.14 -13.21
CA SER A 367 -2.39 7.49 -12.74
C SER A 367 -3.33 7.96 -11.63
N ALA A 368 -2.83 8.85 -10.78
CA ALA A 368 -3.62 9.53 -9.75
C ALA A 368 -4.82 10.28 -10.35
N GLU A 369 -4.67 10.82 -11.55
CA GLU A 369 -5.74 11.51 -12.27
C GLU A 369 -6.86 10.55 -12.66
N HIS A 370 -6.51 9.40 -13.26
CA HIS A 370 -7.47 8.36 -13.64
C HIS A 370 -8.20 7.79 -12.40
N ALA A 371 -7.43 7.43 -11.36
CA ALA A 371 -7.99 6.95 -10.10
C ALA A 371 -8.90 7.98 -9.44
N GLY A 372 -8.51 9.25 -9.44
CA GLY A 372 -9.30 10.34 -8.90
C GLY A 372 -10.60 10.55 -9.65
N GLN A 373 -10.57 10.55 -11.00
CA GLN A 373 -11.79 10.68 -11.79
C GLN A 373 -12.76 9.53 -11.52
N ARG A 374 -12.26 8.30 -11.52
CA ARG A 374 -13.06 7.12 -11.22
C ARG A 374 -13.68 7.16 -9.82
N LEU A 375 -12.95 7.64 -8.81
CA LEU A 375 -13.47 7.77 -7.45
C LEU A 375 -14.59 8.80 -7.39
N ARG A 376 -14.44 9.96 -8.06
CA ARG A 376 -15.50 10.99 -8.15
C ARG A 376 -16.76 10.44 -8.79
N ASP A 377 -16.63 9.67 -9.88
CA ASP A 377 -17.76 9.05 -10.57
C ASP A 377 -18.50 8.05 -9.66
N ILE A 378 -17.76 7.24 -8.89
CA ILE A 378 -18.35 6.33 -7.92
C ILE A 378 -19.08 7.10 -6.81
N VAL A 379 -18.50 8.17 -6.27
CA VAL A 379 -19.14 8.98 -5.22
C VAL A 379 -20.40 9.67 -5.77
N ARG A 380 -20.38 10.19 -7.00
CA ARG A 380 -21.58 10.78 -7.64
C ARG A 380 -22.71 9.76 -7.77
N SER A 381 -22.40 8.51 -8.09
CA SER A 381 -23.42 7.46 -8.24
C SER A 381 -24.14 7.13 -6.93
N LEU A 382 -23.60 7.53 -5.77
CA LEU A 382 -24.21 7.35 -4.47
C LEU A 382 -25.12 8.51 -4.05
N LEU A 383 -24.96 9.68 -4.67
CA LEU A 383 -25.64 10.93 -4.31
C LEU A 383 -26.87 11.20 -5.15
#